data_da65a85040c7613a8240ad8be78e7e99
#
_entry.id   da65a85040c7613a8240ad8be78e7e99
#
_cell.length_a   1.000
_cell.length_b   1.000
_cell.length_c   1.000
_cell.angle_alpha   90.00
_cell.angle_beta   90.00
_cell.angle_gamma   90.00
#
_symmetry.space_group_name_H-M   'P 1'
#
loop_
_entity.id
_entity.type
_entity.pdbx_description
1 polymer ?
#
loop_
_entity_poly.entity_id
_entity_poly.type
_entity_poly.pdbx_seq_one_letter_code
_entity_poly.pdbx_strand_id
1 'polypeptide(L)'
;MEIQDIRNVPVENYLQALGYAPVRKSANELLYHAPYREDRRPSFRVNVAKGLWFDFGLSKGGDIFDLAGEIIGSSDFMAQARHIADTLNSPLPMKENMTFMKKETVHYKMEDVEFVPIWSRLLINYLRERNIPMEVALPNCEEVRYKANGKQYFSLAFKNVSGGYEIRNKFFKGCIPPKDYSLIDNGSKHCNVYEGYFDYLSAVTLGLTNGEDQLVLNSVSTLGRVMDKLGEYEQINCYLDNDNAGRRTVETLHKHFGDKVKDC
;
A
#
# COMPACT_ATOMS: atom_id res chain seq x y z
N MET A 1 -24.54 11.69 11.10
CA MET A 1 -24.17 10.42 10.39
C MET A 1 -23.01 9.78 11.13
N GLU A 2 -23.12 8.52 11.50
CA GLU A 2 -21.99 7.81 12.14
C GLU A 2 -21.02 7.30 11.07
N ILE A 3 -19.78 6.97 11.47
CA ILE A 3 -18.75 6.48 10.50
C ILE A 3 -19.25 5.21 9.79
N GLN A 4 -19.99 4.37 10.50
CA GLN A 4 -20.58 3.17 9.91
C GLN A 4 -21.64 3.50 8.83
N ASP A 5 -22.38 4.59 9.02
CA ASP A 5 -23.35 5.05 8.01
C ASP A 5 -22.63 5.52 6.76
N ILE A 6 -21.50 6.23 6.93
CA ILE A 6 -20.67 6.69 5.80
C ILE A 6 -20.14 5.51 4.99
N ARG A 7 -19.69 4.43 5.64
CA ARG A 7 -19.22 3.21 4.95
C ARG A 7 -20.28 2.54 4.08
N ASN A 8 -21.55 2.69 4.47
CA ASN A 8 -22.68 2.13 3.74
C ASN A 8 -23.17 3.05 2.61
N VAL A 9 -22.62 4.26 2.49
CA VAL A 9 -22.96 5.16 1.39
C VAL A 9 -22.39 4.61 0.08
N PRO A 10 -23.23 4.38 -0.94
CA PRO A 10 -22.74 4.00 -2.26
C PRO A 10 -21.80 5.06 -2.84
N VAL A 11 -20.67 4.63 -3.42
CA VAL A 11 -19.67 5.53 -4.01
C VAL A 11 -20.29 6.43 -5.10
N GLU A 12 -21.24 5.90 -5.86
CA GLU A 12 -21.96 6.64 -6.88
C GLU A 12 -22.82 7.76 -6.31
N ASN A 13 -23.39 7.61 -5.13
CA ASN A 13 -24.18 8.66 -4.46
C ASN A 13 -23.28 9.81 -4.01
N TYR A 14 -22.11 9.48 -3.50
CA TYR A 14 -21.11 10.49 -3.12
C TYR A 14 -20.60 11.25 -4.35
N LEU A 15 -20.29 10.55 -5.46
CA LEU A 15 -19.90 11.18 -6.72
C LEU A 15 -21.03 12.07 -7.27
N GLN A 16 -22.28 11.64 -7.19
CA GLN A 16 -23.42 12.44 -7.61
C GLN A 16 -23.58 13.71 -6.77
N ALA A 17 -23.39 13.62 -5.44
CA ALA A 17 -23.44 14.78 -4.55
C ALA A 17 -22.31 15.78 -4.87
N LEU A 18 -21.17 15.33 -5.36
CA LEU A 18 -20.06 16.14 -5.86
C LEU A 18 -20.28 16.68 -7.29
N GLY A 19 -21.40 16.33 -7.94
CA GLY A 19 -21.74 16.79 -9.30
C GLY A 19 -21.20 15.93 -10.43
N TYR A 20 -20.62 14.76 -10.14
CA TYR A 20 -20.12 13.84 -11.17
C TYR A 20 -21.22 12.89 -11.64
N ALA A 21 -21.36 12.74 -12.96
CA ALA A 21 -22.26 11.79 -13.59
C ALA A 21 -21.46 10.72 -14.37
N PRO A 22 -21.92 9.46 -14.39
CA PRO A 22 -21.23 8.43 -15.16
C PRO A 22 -21.41 8.66 -16.67
N VAL A 23 -20.32 8.50 -17.41
CA VAL A 23 -20.29 8.55 -18.88
C VAL A 23 -20.92 7.29 -19.48
N ARG A 24 -20.80 6.16 -18.78
CA ARG A 24 -21.38 4.87 -19.20
C ARG A 24 -21.84 4.09 -17.98
N LYS A 25 -22.97 3.40 -18.14
CA LYS A 25 -23.54 2.51 -17.13
C LYS A 25 -23.65 1.09 -17.66
N SER A 26 -23.30 0.12 -16.86
CA SER A 26 -23.60 -1.31 -17.05
C SER A 26 -24.20 -1.89 -15.78
N ALA A 27 -24.61 -3.16 -15.76
CA ALA A 27 -25.35 -3.73 -14.64
C ALA A 27 -24.70 -3.53 -13.26
N ASN A 28 -23.36 -3.71 -13.17
CA ASN A 28 -22.62 -3.62 -11.91
C ASN A 28 -21.47 -2.62 -11.95
N GLU A 29 -21.27 -1.89 -13.06
CA GLU A 29 -20.17 -0.95 -13.22
C GLU A 29 -20.62 0.36 -13.82
N LEU A 30 -20.12 1.45 -13.24
CA LEU A 30 -20.28 2.81 -13.73
C LEU A 30 -18.92 3.34 -14.15
N LEU A 31 -18.83 3.96 -15.32
CA LEU A 31 -17.61 4.57 -15.85
C LEU A 31 -17.70 6.08 -15.78
N TYR A 32 -16.68 6.71 -15.22
CA TYR A 32 -16.57 8.17 -15.05
C TYR A 32 -15.24 8.69 -15.61
N HIS A 33 -15.15 9.99 -15.78
CA HIS A 33 -13.87 10.70 -15.73
C HIS A 33 -13.40 10.73 -14.26
N ALA A 34 -12.09 10.64 -14.03
CA ALA A 34 -11.55 10.67 -12.67
C ALA A 34 -11.87 12.02 -11.97
N PRO A 35 -12.47 12.01 -10.75
CA PRO A 35 -12.96 13.22 -10.11
C PRO A 35 -11.87 14.10 -9.48
N TYR A 36 -10.65 13.61 -9.34
CA TYR A 36 -9.56 14.27 -8.62
C TYR A 36 -8.36 14.62 -9.52
N ARG A 37 -8.47 14.42 -10.84
CA ARG A 37 -7.44 14.77 -11.82
C ARG A 37 -8.05 15.10 -13.18
N GLU A 38 -7.27 15.73 -14.05
CA GLU A 38 -7.67 15.86 -15.45
C GLU A 38 -7.69 14.47 -16.13
N ASP A 39 -8.83 14.06 -16.63
CA ASP A 39 -9.04 12.78 -17.31
C ASP A 39 -9.73 13.00 -18.67
N ARG A 40 -8.94 12.97 -19.75
CA ARG A 40 -9.45 13.22 -21.12
C ARG A 40 -10.20 12.03 -21.72
N ARG A 41 -9.96 10.81 -21.17
CA ARG A 41 -10.64 9.57 -21.57
C ARG A 41 -11.13 8.86 -20.32
N PRO A 42 -12.45 8.60 -20.19
CA PRO A 42 -13.01 8.01 -18.99
C PRO A 42 -12.25 6.74 -18.59
N SER A 43 -11.66 6.74 -17.40
CA SER A 43 -10.84 5.65 -16.91
C SER A 43 -11.13 5.27 -15.45
N PHE A 44 -12.06 5.98 -14.81
CA PHE A 44 -12.46 5.74 -13.42
C PHE A 44 -13.72 4.86 -13.39
N ARG A 45 -13.64 3.68 -12.77
CA ARG A 45 -14.76 2.74 -12.65
C ARG A 45 -15.20 2.59 -11.20
N VAL A 46 -16.52 2.53 -11.01
CA VAL A 46 -17.17 2.18 -9.75
C VAL A 46 -17.87 0.85 -9.91
N ASN A 47 -17.54 -0.11 -9.07
CA ASN A 47 -18.28 -1.36 -8.94
C ASN A 47 -19.37 -1.18 -7.89
N VAL A 48 -20.61 -1.04 -8.34
CA VAL A 48 -21.78 -0.76 -7.49
C VAL A 48 -22.02 -1.87 -6.46
N ALA A 49 -21.88 -3.13 -6.88
CA ALA A 49 -22.14 -4.28 -6.00
C ALA A 49 -21.12 -4.42 -4.86
N LYS A 50 -19.88 -3.93 -5.08
CA LYS A 50 -18.81 -4.01 -4.08
C LYS A 50 -18.62 -2.72 -3.30
N GLY A 51 -19.20 -1.59 -3.75
CA GLY A 51 -18.95 -0.27 -3.19
C GLY A 51 -17.48 0.18 -3.32
N LEU A 52 -16.80 -0.25 -4.38
CA LEU A 52 -15.38 0.04 -4.64
C LEU A 52 -15.20 0.77 -5.96
N TRP A 53 -14.14 1.56 -6.04
CA TRP A 53 -13.73 2.22 -7.27
C TRP A 53 -12.32 1.81 -7.70
N PHE A 54 -12.02 2.01 -8.99
CA PHE A 54 -10.69 1.81 -9.56
C PHE A 54 -10.43 2.80 -10.71
N ASP A 55 -9.33 3.54 -10.61
CA ASP A 55 -8.82 4.43 -11.66
C ASP A 55 -7.76 3.69 -12.48
N PHE A 56 -8.10 3.31 -13.70
CA PHE A 56 -7.18 2.64 -14.61
C PHE A 56 -6.06 3.55 -15.12
N GLY A 57 -6.25 4.87 -15.09
CA GLY A 57 -5.23 5.82 -15.49
C GLY A 57 -4.05 5.89 -14.52
N LEU A 58 -4.31 5.73 -13.22
CA LEU A 58 -3.30 5.72 -12.15
C LEU A 58 -3.08 4.34 -11.53
N SER A 59 -3.79 3.31 -11.98
CA SER A 59 -3.77 1.95 -11.38
C SER A 59 -4.05 1.95 -9.88
N LYS A 60 -5.00 2.79 -9.44
CA LYS A 60 -5.33 3.06 -8.04
C LYS A 60 -6.80 2.82 -7.77
N GLY A 61 -7.14 2.35 -6.58
CA GLY A 61 -8.53 2.08 -6.22
C GLY A 61 -8.74 1.98 -4.71
N GLY A 62 -10.00 1.96 -4.30
CA GLY A 62 -10.34 1.89 -2.88
C GLY A 62 -11.84 1.96 -2.59
N ASP A 63 -12.17 2.29 -1.35
CA ASP A 63 -13.52 2.55 -0.87
C ASP A 63 -13.87 4.06 -0.93
N ILE A 64 -15.01 4.46 -0.37
CA ILE A 64 -15.48 5.84 -0.36
C ILE A 64 -14.51 6.78 0.41
N PHE A 65 -13.84 6.30 1.47
CA PHE A 65 -12.89 7.11 2.23
C PHE A 65 -11.60 7.33 1.42
N ASP A 66 -11.10 6.27 0.75
CA ASP A 66 -9.97 6.38 -0.14
C ASP A 66 -10.26 7.40 -1.25
N LEU A 67 -11.47 7.39 -1.82
CA LEU A 67 -11.90 8.38 -2.82
C LEU A 67 -11.93 9.80 -2.27
N ALA A 68 -12.50 9.98 -1.08
CA ALA A 68 -12.52 11.29 -0.43
C ALA A 68 -11.08 11.80 -0.17
N GLY A 69 -10.20 10.90 0.25
CA GLY A 69 -8.77 11.20 0.43
C GLY A 69 -8.10 11.72 -0.83
N GLU A 70 -8.37 11.09 -1.98
CA GLU A 70 -7.87 11.56 -3.28
C GLU A 70 -8.42 12.95 -3.65
N ILE A 71 -9.72 13.17 -3.40
CA ILE A 71 -10.38 14.44 -3.76
C ILE A 71 -9.84 15.61 -2.92
N ILE A 72 -9.64 15.39 -1.61
CA ILE A 72 -9.15 16.45 -0.71
C ILE A 72 -7.63 16.48 -0.55
N GLY A 73 -6.91 15.54 -1.16
CA GLY A 73 -5.45 15.43 -1.02
C GLY A 73 -4.99 15.10 0.41
N SER A 74 -5.76 14.31 1.17
CA SER A 74 -5.49 14.03 2.58
C SER A 74 -5.62 12.54 2.92
N SER A 75 -4.64 12.01 3.66
CA SER A 75 -4.68 10.67 4.24
C SER A 75 -5.32 10.62 5.64
N ASP A 76 -5.74 11.77 6.17
CA ASP A 76 -6.41 11.85 7.46
C ASP A 76 -7.84 11.32 7.36
N PHE A 77 -8.11 10.20 8.05
CA PHE A 77 -9.41 9.53 8.03
C PHE A 77 -10.57 10.41 8.51
N MET A 78 -10.33 11.26 9.52
CA MET A 78 -11.38 12.14 10.03
C MET A 78 -11.68 13.29 9.08
N ALA A 79 -10.68 13.79 8.36
CA ALA A 79 -10.88 14.78 7.30
C ALA A 79 -11.68 14.17 6.13
N GLN A 80 -11.37 12.94 5.74
CA GLN A 80 -12.10 12.18 4.71
C GLN A 80 -13.57 11.98 5.12
N ALA A 81 -13.81 11.48 6.35
CA ALA A 81 -15.15 11.25 6.88
C ALA A 81 -15.97 12.55 6.95
N ARG A 82 -15.37 13.63 7.41
CA ARG A 82 -16.02 14.94 7.49
C ARG A 82 -16.39 15.44 6.10
N HIS A 83 -15.48 15.37 5.14
CA HIS A 83 -15.73 15.79 3.77
C HIS A 83 -16.90 15.02 3.13
N ILE A 84 -16.98 13.69 3.35
CA ILE A 84 -18.10 12.88 2.87
C ILE A 84 -19.40 13.34 3.51
N ALA A 85 -19.42 13.50 4.85
CA ALA A 85 -20.61 13.91 5.59
C ALA A 85 -21.10 15.31 5.16
N ASP A 86 -20.20 16.26 5.01
CA ASP A 86 -20.50 17.62 4.56
C ASP A 86 -21.05 17.63 3.13
N THR A 87 -20.44 16.84 2.24
CA THR A 87 -20.90 16.68 0.85
C THR A 87 -22.32 16.10 0.77
N LEU A 88 -22.66 15.19 1.67
CA LEU A 88 -23.99 14.58 1.74
C LEU A 88 -25.00 15.41 2.57
N ASN A 89 -24.62 16.62 3.01
CA ASN A 89 -25.42 17.48 3.89
C ASN A 89 -25.87 16.80 5.20
N SER A 90 -25.02 15.94 5.74
CA SER A 90 -25.28 15.16 6.96
C SER A 90 -24.18 15.38 8.00
N PRO A 91 -24.31 16.31 8.96
CA PRO A 91 -23.25 16.61 9.92
C PRO A 91 -22.88 15.38 10.76
N LEU A 92 -21.58 15.17 10.98
CA LEU A 92 -21.09 14.14 11.91
C LEU A 92 -21.42 14.52 13.35
N PRO A 93 -21.87 13.59 14.21
CA PRO A 93 -22.00 13.84 15.63
C PRO A 93 -20.62 14.11 16.25
N MET A 94 -20.44 15.27 16.89
CA MET A 94 -19.25 15.57 17.66
C MET A 94 -19.26 14.75 18.96
N LYS A 95 -18.61 13.60 18.97
CA LYS A 95 -18.26 12.86 20.19
C LYS A 95 -16.77 12.93 20.43
N GLU A 96 -16.38 13.52 21.53
CA GLU A 96 -14.99 13.77 21.95
C GLU A 96 -14.17 12.52 22.28
N ASN A 97 -14.71 11.31 22.19
CA ASN A 97 -14.03 10.06 22.49
C ASN A 97 -14.37 8.99 21.47
N MET A 98 -13.96 9.20 20.21
CA MET A 98 -13.99 8.09 19.27
C MET A 98 -12.70 7.26 19.43
N THR A 99 -12.80 6.18 20.17
CA THR A 99 -11.83 5.09 20.07
C THR A 99 -11.81 4.66 18.61
N PHE A 100 -10.68 4.90 17.91
CA PHE A 100 -10.50 4.42 16.57
C PHE A 100 -10.71 2.91 16.55
N MET A 101 -11.88 2.46 16.12
CA MET A 101 -11.97 1.08 15.65
C MET A 101 -10.99 1.00 14.47
N LYS A 102 -9.82 0.43 14.74
CA LYS A 102 -8.91 -0.03 13.69
C LYS A 102 -9.78 -0.61 12.59
N LYS A 103 -9.57 -0.13 11.35
CA LYS A 103 -10.10 -0.82 10.16
C LYS A 103 -9.91 -2.31 10.49
N GLU A 104 -10.99 -3.05 10.72
CA GLU A 104 -10.88 -4.50 10.70
C GLU A 104 -10.41 -4.80 9.29
N THR A 105 -9.11 -4.92 9.16
CA THR A 105 -8.56 -5.62 8.02
C THR A 105 -9.31 -6.93 8.06
N VAL A 106 -10.17 -7.18 7.08
CA VAL A 106 -10.74 -8.50 6.88
C VAL A 106 -9.52 -9.39 6.72
N HIS A 107 -9.06 -9.92 7.86
CA HIS A 107 -8.01 -10.91 7.87
C HIS A 107 -8.67 -12.14 7.24
N TYR A 108 -8.58 -12.23 5.92
CA TYR A 108 -8.86 -13.48 5.27
C TYR A 108 -7.97 -14.50 5.95
N LYS A 109 -8.58 -15.37 6.74
CA LYS A 109 -7.84 -16.46 7.36
C LYS A 109 -7.21 -17.24 6.23
N MET A 110 -5.91 -17.08 6.09
CA MET A 110 -5.14 -17.84 5.12
C MET A 110 -4.97 -19.24 5.70
N GLU A 111 -5.43 -20.21 4.95
CA GLU A 111 -5.38 -21.63 5.31
C GLU A 111 -4.47 -22.34 4.31
N ASP A 112 -3.93 -23.48 4.70
CA ASP A 112 -3.07 -24.34 3.85
C ASP A 112 -1.90 -23.53 3.24
N VAL A 113 -1.21 -22.73 4.06
CA VAL A 113 -0.09 -21.88 3.61
C VAL A 113 1.14 -22.76 3.37
N GLU A 114 1.61 -22.76 2.11
CA GLU A 114 2.77 -23.50 1.66
C GLU A 114 3.75 -22.55 0.94
N PHE A 115 5.04 -22.63 1.30
CA PHE A 115 6.11 -21.91 0.62
C PHE A 115 6.86 -22.85 -0.30
N VAL A 116 7.03 -22.44 -1.56
CA VAL A 116 7.70 -23.22 -2.60
C VAL A 116 8.61 -22.33 -3.45
N PRO A 117 9.57 -22.87 -4.20
CA PRO A 117 10.27 -22.11 -5.22
C PRO A 117 9.29 -21.46 -6.22
N ILE A 118 9.68 -20.34 -6.82
CA ILE A 118 8.82 -19.62 -7.77
C ILE A 118 8.64 -20.47 -9.06
N TRP A 119 7.45 -21.04 -9.23
CA TRP A 119 7.07 -21.86 -10.40
C TRP A 119 5.93 -21.26 -11.21
N SER A 120 5.11 -20.41 -10.61
CA SER A 120 3.95 -19.81 -11.28
C SER A 120 4.38 -18.92 -12.43
N ARG A 121 3.96 -19.27 -13.66
CA ARG A 121 4.20 -18.42 -14.83
C ARG A 121 3.63 -17.01 -14.68
N LEU A 122 2.55 -16.87 -13.93
CA LEU A 122 1.93 -15.55 -13.67
C LEU A 122 2.82 -14.69 -12.75
N LEU A 123 3.47 -15.29 -11.75
CA LEU A 123 4.42 -14.57 -10.89
C LEU A 123 5.72 -14.25 -11.64
N ILE A 124 6.23 -15.17 -12.46
CA ILE A 124 7.39 -14.93 -13.33
C ILE A 124 7.09 -13.79 -14.32
N ASN A 125 5.91 -13.79 -14.94
CA ASN A 125 5.51 -12.68 -15.81
C ASN A 125 5.35 -11.36 -15.03
N TYR A 126 4.82 -11.40 -13.82
CA TYR A 126 4.71 -10.22 -12.98
C TYR A 126 6.08 -9.65 -12.61
N LEU A 127 7.06 -10.49 -12.27
CA LEU A 127 8.46 -10.05 -12.06
C LEU A 127 9.03 -9.41 -13.33
N ARG A 128 8.80 -10.03 -14.49
CA ARG A 128 9.25 -9.49 -15.79
C ARG A 128 8.59 -8.13 -16.11
N GLU A 129 7.28 -7.98 -15.87
CA GLU A 129 6.57 -6.70 -16.02
C GLU A 129 7.14 -5.61 -15.10
N ARG A 130 7.73 -6.00 -13.98
CA ARG A 130 8.40 -5.11 -13.03
C ARG A 130 9.91 -4.95 -13.32
N ASN A 131 10.40 -5.51 -14.41
CA ASN A 131 11.82 -5.54 -14.79
C ASN A 131 12.72 -6.14 -13.70
N ILE A 132 12.24 -7.11 -12.92
CA ILE A 132 13.04 -7.84 -11.94
C ILE A 132 13.49 -9.17 -12.53
N PRO A 133 14.80 -9.36 -12.74
CA PRO A 133 15.35 -10.63 -13.23
C PRO A 133 15.16 -11.76 -12.23
N MET A 134 15.08 -13.01 -12.72
CA MET A 134 14.89 -14.17 -11.84
C MET A 134 16.10 -14.40 -10.91
N GLU A 135 17.32 -14.09 -11.35
CA GLU A 135 18.53 -14.16 -10.54
C GLU A 135 18.51 -13.20 -9.34
N VAL A 136 17.74 -12.10 -9.44
CA VAL A 136 17.49 -11.18 -8.32
C VAL A 136 16.33 -11.68 -7.46
N ALA A 137 15.27 -12.20 -8.07
CA ALA A 137 14.08 -12.62 -7.34
C ALA A 137 14.30 -13.88 -6.50
N LEU A 138 14.94 -14.92 -7.07
CA LEU A 138 15.08 -16.25 -6.43
C LEU A 138 15.77 -16.23 -5.06
N PRO A 139 16.86 -15.46 -4.81
CA PRO A 139 17.47 -15.41 -3.49
C PRO A 139 16.68 -14.55 -2.49
N ASN A 140 15.72 -13.75 -2.94
CA ASN A 140 15.06 -12.73 -2.13
C ASN A 140 13.58 -13.01 -1.83
N CYS A 141 12.94 -13.93 -2.56
CA CYS A 141 11.54 -14.27 -2.34
C CYS A 141 11.18 -15.68 -2.78
N GLU A 142 10.07 -16.16 -2.25
CA GLU A 142 9.48 -17.46 -2.55
C GLU A 142 8.09 -17.28 -3.16
N GLU A 143 7.53 -18.33 -3.72
CA GLU A 143 6.10 -18.42 -4.02
C GLU A 143 5.38 -18.94 -2.79
N VAL A 144 4.37 -18.22 -2.31
CA VAL A 144 3.45 -18.72 -1.30
C VAL A 144 2.12 -19.11 -1.95
N ARG A 145 1.63 -20.31 -1.61
CA ARG A 145 0.30 -20.81 -1.96
C ARG A 145 -0.55 -20.87 -0.71
N TYR A 146 -1.79 -20.44 -0.82
CA TYR A 146 -2.70 -20.41 0.33
C TYR A 146 -4.15 -20.48 -0.13
N LYS A 147 -5.05 -20.89 0.77
CA LYS A 147 -6.48 -20.78 0.59
C LYS A 147 -7.03 -19.58 1.34
N ALA A 148 -7.97 -18.89 0.74
CA ALA A 148 -8.78 -17.86 1.39
C ALA A 148 -10.20 -17.92 0.85
N ASN A 149 -11.19 -17.94 1.72
CA ASN A 149 -12.60 -18.08 1.34
C ASN A 149 -12.86 -19.29 0.40
N GLY A 150 -12.22 -20.42 0.67
CA GLY A 150 -12.36 -21.65 -0.11
C GLY A 150 -11.72 -21.63 -1.51
N LYS A 151 -11.02 -20.54 -1.88
CA LYS A 151 -10.30 -20.42 -3.17
C LYS A 151 -8.80 -20.47 -2.96
N GLN A 152 -8.09 -21.05 -3.93
CA GLN A 152 -6.63 -21.09 -3.94
C GLN A 152 -6.07 -19.80 -4.53
N TYR A 153 -5.02 -19.28 -3.88
CA TYR A 153 -4.27 -18.11 -4.28
C TYR A 153 -2.78 -18.40 -4.22
N PHE A 154 -2.00 -17.59 -4.91
CA PHE A 154 -0.55 -17.61 -4.85
C PHE A 154 0.00 -16.18 -5.00
N SER A 155 1.15 -15.93 -4.36
CA SER A 155 1.82 -14.63 -4.37
C SER A 155 3.33 -14.82 -4.23
N LEU A 156 4.11 -13.80 -4.57
CA LEU A 156 5.49 -13.68 -4.10
C LEU A 156 5.46 -13.39 -2.60
N ALA A 157 6.35 -14.00 -1.85
CA ALA A 157 6.47 -13.87 -0.40
C ALA A 157 7.88 -13.40 -0.03
N PHE A 158 7.95 -12.34 0.76
CA PHE A 158 9.17 -11.69 1.21
C PHE A 158 9.22 -11.75 2.73
N LYS A 159 10.22 -12.45 3.26
CA LYS A 159 10.35 -12.71 4.70
C LYS A 159 10.74 -11.43 5.46
N ASN A 160 10.12 -11.23 6.62
CA ASN A 160 10.48 -10.17 7.54
C ASN A 160 11.26 -10.70 8.76
N VAL A 161 11.78 -9.79 9.59
CA VAL A 161 12.62 -10.14 10.75
C VAL A 161 11.87 -10.90 11.85
N SER A 162 10.56 -10.77 11.92
CA SER A 162 9.70 -11.46 12.91
C SER A 162 9.17 -12.82 12.44
N GLY A 163 9.60 -13.29 11.26
CA GLY A 163 9.18 -14.58 10.70
C GLY A 163 7.82 -14.52 9.96
N GLY A 164 7.23 -13.34 9.80
CA GLY A 164 6.10 -13.13 8.90
C GLY A 164 6.57 -12.84 7.48
N TYR A 165 5.63 -12.63 6.58
CA TYR A 165 5.92 -12.37 5.16
C TYR A 165 5.06 -11.26 4.61
N GLU A 166 5.66 -10.32 3.88
CA GLU A 166 4.91 -9.49 2.95
C GLU A 166 4.63 -10.31 1.70
N ILE A 167 3.39 -10.27 1.20
CA ILE A 167 3.01 -11.04 0.03
C ILE A 167 2.47 -10.12 -1.07
N ARG A 168 2.85 -10.42 -2.31
CA ARG A 168 2.47 -9.60 -3.46
C ARG A 168 2.27 -10.41 -4.73
N ASN A 169 1.22 -10.07 -5.46
CA ASN A 169 1.07 -10.43 -6.86
C ASN A 169 0.52 -9.23 -7.64
N LYS A 170 0.21 -9.38 -8.91
CA LYS A 170 -0.28 -8.29 -9.78
C LYS A 170 -1.55 -7.61 -9.23
N PHE A 171 -2.39 -8.32 -8.47
CA PHE A 171 -3.72 -7.90 -8.05
C PHE A 171 -3.88 -7.73 -6.54
N PHE A 172 -2.88 -8.14 -5.76
CA PHE A 172 -2.99 -8.20 -4.31
C PHE A 172 -1.66 -7.85 -3.61
N LYS A 173 -1.76 -7.03 -2.56
CA LYS A 173 -0.70 -6.78 -1.58
C LYS A 173 -1.26 -7.13 -0.20
N GLY A 174 -0.52 -7.92 0.57
CA GLY A 174 -0.92 -8.36 1.90
C GLY A 174 0.24 -8.78 2.75
N CYS A 175 -0.07 -9.33 3.92
CA CYS A 175 0.93 -9.80 4.87
C CYS A 175 0.45 -11.11 5.51
N ILE A 176 1.35 -12.07 5.65
CA ILE A 176 1.20 -13.22 6.53
C ILE A 176 1.84 -12.82 7.86
N PRO A 177 1.07 -12.74 8.96
CA PRO A 177 1.57 -12.24 10.24
C PRO A 177 2.74 -13.05 10.81
N PRO A 178 3.56 -12.42 11.67
CA PRO A 178 3.49 -11.03 12.11
C PRO A 178 4.01 -10.03 11.08
N LYS A 179 3.43 -8.81 11.04
CA LYS A 179 3.90 -7.74 10.17
C LYS A 179 5.10 -7.05 10.79
N ASP A 180 6.20 -6.96 10.03
CA ASP A 180 7.42 -6.28 10.45
C ASP A 180 8.24 -5.80 9.25
N TYR A 181 9.35 -5.10 9.51
CA TYR A 181 10.34 -4.74 8.50
C TYR A 181 11.17 -5.97 8.07
N SER A 182 11.84 -5.85 6.94
CA SER A 182 12.82 -6.85 6.49
C SER A 182 14.22 -6.26 6.53
N LEU A 183 15.22 -7.07 6.83
CA LEU A 183 16.62 -6.68 6.89
C LEU A 183 17.47 -7.71 6.16
N ILE A 184 18.25 -7.24 5.21
CA ILE A 184 19.35 -7.97 4.58
C ILE A 184 20.62 -7.41 5.19
N ASP A 185 21.19 -8.16 6.13
CA ASP A 185 22.37 -7.78 6.90
C ASP A 185 23.61 -8.26 6.17
N ASN A 186 24.41 -7.32 5.69
CA ASN A 186 25.72 -7.54 5.05
C ASN A 186 26.88 -7.17 5.98
N GLY A 187 26.60 -6.77 7.22
CA GLY A 187 27.58 -6.33 8.22
C GLY A 187 28.15 -4.93 7.90
N SER A 188 27.39 -4.10 7.18
CA SER A 188 27.81 -2.76 6.80
C SER A 188 27.53 -1.75 7.90
N LYS A 189 28.29 -0.65 7.89
CA LYS A 189 28.03 0.53 8.71
C LYS A 189 27.06 1.51 8.05
N HIS A 190 26.66 1.25 6.81
CA HIS A 190 25.72 2.03 6.02
C HIS A 190 24.48 1.20 5.74
N CYS A 191 23.32 1.83 5.73
CA CYS A 191 22.06 1.18 5.48
C CYS A 191 21.26 1.91 4.41
N ASN A 192 20.73 1.16 3.44
CA ASN A 192 19.76 1.63 2.49
C ASN A 192 18.35 1.30 2.99
N VAL A 193 17.47 2.28 3.00
CA VAL A 193 16.09 2.14 3.50
C VAL A 193 15.12 2.29 2.34
N TYR A 194 14.23 1.30 2.18
CA TYR A 194 13.21 1.25 1.13
C TYR A 194 11.81 1.21 1.75
N GLU A 195 10.81 1.74 1.05
CA GLU A 195 9.42 1.65 1.50
C GLU A 195 8.86 0.23 1.32
N GLY A 196 9.11 -0.37 0.16
CA GLY A 196 8.59 -1.69 -0.19
C GLY A 196 9.64 -2.62 -0.78
N TYR A 197 9.31 -3.91 -0.78
CA TYR A 197 10.25 -4.94 -1.22
C TYR A 197 10.60 -4.86 -2.70
N PHE A 198 9.67 -4.37 -3.56
CA PHE A 198 9.96 -4.18 -4.98
C PHE A 198 10.94 -3.04 -5.23
N ASP A 199 10.98 -2.03 -4.37
CA ASP A 199 11.92 -0.92 -4.47
C ASP A 199 13.34 -1.43 -4.18
N TYR A 200 13.49 -2.25 -3.15
CA TYR A 200 14.72 -2.99 -2.87
C TYR A 200 15.14 -3.88 -4.05
N LEU A 201 14.23 -4.72 -4.60
CA LEU A 201 14.57 -5.57 -5.75
C LEU A 201 14.97 -4.75 -6.98
N SER A 202 14.36 -3.59 -7.18
CA SER A 202 14.76 -2.66 -8.25
C SER A 202 16.16 -2.09 -8.01
N ALA A 203 16.49 -1.72 -6.78
CA ALA A 203 17.81 -1.26 -6.41
C ALA A 203 18.89 -2.35 -6.65
N VAL A 204 18.59 -3.61 -6.28
CA VAL A 204 19.48 -4.76 -6.59
C VAL A 204 19.67 -4.92 -8.09
N THR A 205 18.58 -4.86 -8.86
CA THR A 205 18.60 -4.98 -10.32
C THR A 205 19.44 -3.89 -10.98
N LEU A 206 19.42 -2.69 -10.42
CA LEU A 206 20.18 -1.54 -10.91
C LEU A 206 21.61 -1.46 -10.36
N GLY A 207 22.01 -2.38 -9.47
CA GLY A 207 23.33 -2.40 -8.85
C GLY A 207 23.57 -1.26 -7.84
N LEU A 208 22.52 -0.76 -7.21
CA LEU A 208 22.59 0.38 -6.27
C LEU A 208 22.79 -0.03 -4.81
N THR A 209 22.96 -1.31 -4.51
CA THR A 209 23.04 -1.81 -3.12
C THR A 209 24.43 -1.72 -2.50
N ASN A 210 25.51 -1.67 -3.30
CA ASN A 210 26.91 -1.42 -2.92
C ASN A 210 27.46 -2.24 -1.73
N GLY A 211 26.86 -3.41 -1.40
CA GLY A 211 27.25 -4.22 -0.24
C GLY A 211 26.81 -3.62 1.11
N GLU A 212 26.01 -2.59 1.12
CA GLU A 212 25.41 -1.99 2.32
C GLU A 212 24.30 -2.88 2.88
N ASP A 213 23.92 -2.66 4.14
CA ASP A 213 22.73 -3.31 4.69
C ASP A 213 21.47 -2.77 4.02
N GLN A 214 20.46 -3.62 3.82
CA GLN A 214 19.23 -3.23 3.14
C GLN A 214 18.05 -3.42 4.10
N LEU A 215 17.38 -2.33 4.43
CA LEU A 215 16.22 -2.33 5.31
C LEU A 215 14.97 -1.96 4.52
N VAL A 216 13.98 -2.84 4.52
CA VAL A 216 12.70 -2.61 3.86
C VAL A 216 11.62 -2.41 4.92
N LEU A 217 11.01 -1.23 4.93
CA LEU A 217 9.97 -0.89 5.91
C LEU A 217 8.72 -1.76 5.77
N ASN A 218 8.40 -2.24 4.54
CA ASN A 218 7.16 -2.94 4.21
C ASN A 218 5.88 -2.11 4.44
N SER A 219 5.97 -1.07 5.23
CA SER A 219 4.96 -0.04 5.47
C SER A 219 5.57 1.08 6.30
N VAL A 220 5.22 2.32 6.04
CA VAL A 220 5.63 3.46 6.87
C VAL A 220 5.23 3.32 8.36
N SER A 221 4.21 2.51 8.66
CA SER A 221 3.78 2.21 10.04
C SER A 221 4.80 1.41 10.86
N THR A 222 5.79 0.78 10.22
CA THR A 222 6.87 0.05 10.92
C THR A 222 8.04 0.95 11.30
N LEU A 223 8.05 2.22 10.88
CA LEU A 223 9.14 3.16 11.12
C LEU A 223 9.57 3.19 12.60
N GLY A 224 8.61 3.25 13.53
CA GLY A 224 8.92 3.27 14.96
C GLY A 224 9.68 2.04 15.48
N ARG A 225 9.60 0.90 14.79
CA ARG A 225 10.28 -0.35 15.18
C ARG A 225 11.72 -0.41 14.70
N VAL A 226 12.07 0.36 13.67
CA VAL A 226 13.41 0.34 13.07
C VAL A 226 14.31 1.45 13.60
N MET A 227 13.79 2.39 14.42
CA MET A 227 14.55 3.55 14.89
C MET A 227 15.81 3.14 15.65
N ASP A 228 15.72 2.19 16.58
CA ASP A 228 16.88 1.71 17.33
C ASP A 228 17.92 1.08 16.40
N LYS A 229 17.47 0.23 15.47
CA LYS A 229 18.36 -0.42 14.49
C LYS A 229 19.02 0.61 13.57
N LEU A 230 18.29 1.60 13.08
CA LEU A 230 18.83 2.67 12.24
C LEU A 230 19.86 3.52 12.99
N GLY A 231 19.72 3.66 14.31
CA GLY A 231 20.69 4.38 15.15
C GLY A 231 22.10 3.77 15.16
N GLU A 232 22.22 2.47 14.87
CA GLU A 232 23.49 1.74 14.83
C GLU A 232 24.36 2.12 13.61
N TYR A 233 23.75 2.65 12.53
CA TYR A 233 24.45 2.95 11.29
C TYR A 233 25.12 4.32 11.33
N GLU A 234 26.23 4.43 10.60
CA GLU A 234 26.95 5.69 10.38
C GLU A 234 26.28 6.54 9.29
N GLN A 235 25.64 5.89 8.30
CA GLN A 235 24.90 6.54 7.22
C GLN A 235 23.61 5.77 6.88
N ILE A 236 22.54 6.49 6.61
CA ILE A 236 21.23 6.00 6.25
C ILE A 236 20.83 6.62 4.91
N ASN A 237 20.76 5.84 3.86
CA ASN A 237 20.33 6.30 2.53
C ASN A 237 18.87 5.95 2.32
N CYS A 238 18.01 6.92 2.11
CA CYS A 238 16.57 6.76 1.98
C CYS A 238 16.15 6.70 0.52
N TYR A 239 15.62 5.57 0.07
CA TYR A 239 15.01 5.34 -1.22
C TYR A 239 13.51 5.13 -1.02
N LEU A 240 12.81 6.20 -0.60
CA LEU A 240 11.38 6.17 -0.27
C LEU A 240 10.56 6.80 -1.39
N ASP A 241 9.25 6.50 -1.42
CA ASP A 241 8.36 7.03 -2.44
C ASP A 241 8.29 8.57 -2.38
N ASN A 242 8.28 9.23 -3.53
CA ASN A 242 8.18 10.69 -3.67
C ASN A 242 6.77 11.22 -3.40
N ASP A 243 6.04 10.56 -2.49
CA ASP A 243 4.73 10.99 -2.02
C ASP A 243 4.79 11.66 -0.63
N ASN A 244 3.64 12.07 -0.12
CA ASN A 244 3.57 12.73 1.19
C ASN A 244 3.99 11.82 2.36
N ALA A 245 3.80 10.50 2.25
CA ALA A 245 4.16 9.55 3.30
C ALA A 245 5.68 9.32 3.32
N GLY A 246 6.29 9.11 2.16
CA GLY A 246 7.74 8.96 2.02
C GLY A 246 8.48 10.21 2.49
N ARG A 247 8.06 11.42 2.05
CA ARG A 247 8.68 12.69 2.48
C ARG A 247 8.61 12.90 3.98
N ARG A 248 7.45 12.65 4.63
CA ARG A 248 7.32 12.74 6.09
C ARG A 248 8.20 11.73 6.82
N THR A 249 8.41 10.56 6.21
CA THR A 249 9.31 9.53 6.77
C THR A 249 10.74 10.01 6.72
N VAL A 250 11.22 10.57 5.60
CA VAL A 250 12.55 11.17 5.47
C VAL A 250 12.72 12.33 6.46
N GLU A 251 11.75 13.24 6.55
CA GLU A 251 11.77 14.34 7.52
C GLU A 251 11.88 13.84 8.97
N THR A 252 11.15 12.77 9.31
CA THR A 252 11.20 12.16 10.65
C THR A 252 12.59 11.56 10.93
N LEU A 253 13.17 10.87 9.94
CA LEU A 253 14.51 10.30 10.06
C LEU A 253 15.57 11.40 10.18
N HIS A 254 15.50 12.46 9.36
CA HIS A 254 16.39 13.62 9.47
C HIS A 254 16.29 14.32 10.82
N LYS A 255 15.08 14.49 11.35
CA LYS A 255 14.89 15.08 12.68
C LYS A 255 15.54 14.27 13.80
N HIS A 256 15.60 12.95 13.65
CA HIS A 256 16.12 12.03 14.67
C HIS A 256 17.62 11.78 14.54
N PHE A 257 18.12 11.60 13.31
CA PHE A 257 19.48 11.17 13.03
C PHE A 257 20.37 12.24 12.38
N GLY A 258 19.80 13.40 12.02
CA GLY A 258 20.54 14.53 11.45
C GLY A 258 21.25 14.19 10.14
N ASP A 259 22.51 14.59 10.05
CA ASP A 259 23.33 14.47 8.82
C ASP A 259 23.68 13.03 8.42
N LYS A 260 23.37 12.04 9.25
CA LYS A 260 23.49 10.62 8.88
C LYS A 260 22.50 10.20 7.77
N VAL A 261 21.40 10.94 7.61
CA VAL A 261 20.33 10.63 6.66
C VAL A 261 20.60 11.33 5.34
N LYS A 262 20.47 10.59 4.25
CA LYS A 262 20.51 11.11 2.87
C LYS A 262 19.24 10.69 2.16
N ASP A 263 18.57 11.64 1.53
CA ASP A 263 17.44 11.41 0.62
C ASP A 263 18.03 11.16 -0.80
N CYS A 264 17.66 10.02 -1.44
CA CYS A 264 18.31 9.52 -2.66
C CYS A 264 17.35 9.41 -3.84
#